data_a686e07f73d6847eca0d241865d72f8e
#
_entry.id   a686e07f73d6847eca0d241865d72f8e
#
_cell.length_a   1.000
_cell.length_b   1.000
_cell.length_c   1.000
_cell.angle_alpha   90.00
_cell.angle_beta   90.00
_cell.angle_gamma   90.00
#
_symmetry.space_group_name_H-M   'P 1'
#
loop_
_entity.id
_entity.type
_entity.pdbx_description
1 polymer ?
#
loop_
_entity_poly.entity_id
_entity_poly.type
_entity_poly.pdbx_seq_one_letter_code
_entity_poly.pdbx_strand_id
1 'polypeptide(L)'
;MKEWGVLFECLRLTADDILVIPEGETLMNQNERLDYLLEQFKEDSGEYRNLETPADPVGKKCILRSLMNIRMPRMIAPSVLAVQDEYLKERNRENGIVEIKDIPTIADQGSRHAHAGIISIWQGDITRLAADAIVNAANSQMLGCFVPMHTCIDKAAPTSITQVYNKRMARCS
;
A
#
# COMPACT_ATOMS: atom_id res chain seq x y z
N MET A 1 -22.93 -23.24 17.40
CA MET A 1 -22.10 -22.04 17.61
C MET A 1 -20.73 -22.36 17.04
N LYS A 2 -20.34 -21.72 15.93
CA LYS A 2 -19.00 -21.89 15.33
C LYS A 2 -18.12 -20.78 15.92
N GLU A 3 -17.09 -21.18 16.61
CA GLU A 3 -16.09 -20.27 17.18
C GLU A 3 -15.32 -19.62 16.03
N TRP A 4 -15.32 -18.28 16.00
CA TRP A 4 -14.50 -17.48 15.12
C TRP A 4 -13.17 -17.22 15.85
N GLY A 5 -12.19 -18.08 15.61
CA GLY A 5 -10.83 -17.83 16.03
C GLY A 5 -10.18 -16.79 15.12
N VAL A 6 -10.04 -15.58 15.60
CA VAL A 6 -9.20 -14.56 14.94
C VAL A 6 -7.74 -14.85 15.32
N LEU A 7 -6.98 -15.37 14.37
CA LEU A 7 -5.55 -15.57 14.54
C LEU A 7 -4.82 -14.25 14.30
N PHE A 8 -4.43 -13.56 15.36
CA PHE A 8 -3.51 -12.41 15.29
C PHE A 8 -2.08 -12.95 15.21
N GLU A 9 -1.53 -13.04 14.02
CA GLU A 9 -0.10 -13.28 13.83
C GLU A 9 0.60 -11.95 13.55
N CYS A 10 1.23 -11.40 14.58
CA CYS A 10 2.03 -10.18 14.49
C CYS A 10 3.35 -10.54 13.79
N LEU A 11 3.51 -10.15 12.52
CA LEU A 11 4.76 -10.31 11.77
C LEU A 11 5.78 -9.31 12.33
N ARG A 12 6.74 -9.79 13.11
CA ARG A 12 7.99 -9.06 13.37
C ARG A 12 8.85 -9.18 12.11
N LEU A 13 9.08 -8.07 11.44
CA LEU A 13 10.11 -7.94 10.40
C LEU A 13 11.47 -7.96 11.12
N THR A 14 12.35 -8.86 10.72
CA THR A 14 13.74 -8.90 11.20
C THR A 14 14.62 -8.03 10.29
N ALA A 15 15.77 -7.61 10.79
CA ALA A 15 16.73 -6.80 10.01
C ALA A 15 17.16 -7.47 8.70
N ASP A 16 17.09 -8.80 8.62
CA ASP A 16 17.42 -9.61 7.43
C ASP A 16 16.35 -9.55 6.33
N ASP A 17 15.17 -8.99 6.61
CA ASP A 17 14.10 -8.79 5.64
C ASP A 17 14.26 -7.49 4.81
N ILE A 18 15.29 -6.70 5.10
CA ILE A 18 15.62 -5.48 4.35
C ILE A 18 16.30 -5.91 3.05
N LEU A 19 15.65 -5.65 1.93
CA LEU A 19 16.25 -5.81 0.60
C LEU A 19 17.43 -4.81 0.49
N VAL A 20 18.66 -5.32 0.49
CA VAL A 20 19.84 -4.49 0.20
C VAL A 20 19.79 -4.15 -1.29
N ILE A 21 19.52 -2.89 -1.60
CA ILE A 21 19.64 -2.37 -2.96
C ILE A 21 21.14 -2.32 -3.26
N PRO A 22 21.63 -2.89 -4.38
CA PRO A 22 23.03 -2.82 -4.74
C PRO A 22 23.47 -1.36 -4.87
N GLU A 23 24.58 -1.00 -4.27
CA GLU A 23 25.21 0.31 -4.45
C GLU A 23 25.57 0.48 -5.94
N GLY A 24 24.89 1.38 -6.63
CA GLY A 24 25.14 1.68 -8.04
C GLY A 24 23.92 1.97 -8.92
N GLU A 25 22.69 1.78 -8.43
CA GLU A 25 21.52 2.18 -9.21
C GLU A 25 21.36 3.71 -9.17
N THR A 26 21.34 4.31 -10.36
CA THR A 26 20.99 5.72 -10.56
C THR A 26 19.70 6.02 -9.81
N LEU A 27 19.75 6.94 -8.86
CA LEU A 27 18.57 7.34 -8.07
C LEU A 27 17.51 7.89 -9.01
N MET A 28 16.57 7.04 -9.40
CA MET A 28 15.42 7.46 -10.22
C MET A 28 14.67 8.57 -9.47
N ASN A 29 14.36 9.64 -10.17
CA ASN A 29 13.45 10.64 -9.63
C ASN A 29 12.01 10.12 -9.69
N GLN A 30 11.07 10.83 -9.05
CA GLN A 30 9.69 10.37 -8.89
C GLN A 30 8.94 10.19 -10.23
N ASN A 31 9.25 11.00 -11.25
CA ASN A 31 8.64 10.86 -12.57
C ASN A 31 9.23 9.65 -13.32
N GLU A 32 10.53 9.43 -13.21
CA GLU A 32 11.18 8.25 -13.79
C GLU A 32 10.66 6.96 -13.17
N ARG A 33 10.46 6.92 -11.83
CA ARG A 33 9.81 5.79 -11.15
C ARG A 33 8.39 5.57 -11.67
N LEU A 34 7.61 6.64 -11.84
CA LEU A 34 6.25 6.57 -12.38
C LEU A 34 6.22 5.97 -13.77
N ASP A 35 7.08 6.45 -14.67
CA ASP A 35 7.15 5.97 -16.05
C ASP A 35 7.64 4.52 -16.10
N TYR A 36 8.66 4.17 -15.35
CA TYR A 36 9.14 2.79 -15.23
C TYR A 36 8.04 1.84 -14.74
N LEU A 37 7.33 2.20 -13.66
CA LEU A 37 6.26 1.38 -13.11
C LEU A 37 5.10 1.22 -14.08
N LEU A 38 4.72 2.27 -14.81
CA LEU A 38 3.70 2.20 -15.85
C LEU A 38 4.05 1.15 -16.91
N GLU A 39 5.27 1.18 -17.44
CA GLU A 39 5.73 0.20 -18.44
C GLU A 39 5.70 -1.22 -17.87
N GLN A 40 6.24 -1.43 -16.65
CA GLN A 40 6.26 -2.74 -16.02
C GLN A 40 4.85 -3.30 -15.76
N PHE A 41 3.92 -2.49 -15.27
CA PHE A 41 2.56 -2.94 -14.98
C PHE A 41 1.70 -3.11 -16.24
N LYS A 42 1.93 -2.34 -17.31
CA LYS A 42 1.33 -2.55 -18.62
C LYS A 42 1.79 -3.88 -19.21
N GLU A 43 3.10 -4.12 -19.19
CA GLU A 43 3.70 -5.37 -19.68
C GLU A 43 3.18 -6.58 -18.91
N ASP A 44 3.13 -6.49 -17.57
CA ASP A 44 2.62 -7.54 -16.68
C ASP A 44 1.13 -7.84 -16.93
N SER A 45 0.31 -6.85 -17.24
CA SER A 45 -1.13 -7.02 -17.45
C SER A 45 -1.47 -7.80 -18.74
N GLY A 46 -0.61 -7.73 -19.76
CA GLY A 46 -0.83 -8.32 -21.09
C GLY A 46 -1.97 -7.63 -21.87
N GLU A 47 -3.16 -7.56 -21.28
CA GLU A 47 -4.35 -6.92 -21.87
C GLU A 47 -4.15 -5.42 -22.09
N TYR A 48 -3.50 -4.74 -21.13
CA TYR A 48 -3.29 -3.28 -21.17
C TYR A 48 -1.90 -2.88 -21.68
N ARG A 49 -1.15 -3.80 -22.31
CA ARG A 49 0.19 -3.53 -22.84
C ARG A 49 0.23 -2.31 -23.76
N ASN A 50 -0.75 -2.19 -24.64
CA ASN A 50 -0.85 -1.11 -25.64
C ASN A 50 -1.73 0.06 -25.16
N LEU A 51 -2.05 0.14 -23.86
CA LEU A 51 -2.83 1.25 -23.32
C LEU A 51 -2.08 2.56 -23.54
N GLU A 52 -2.74 3.52 -24.18
CA GLU A 52 -2.21 4.88 -24.34
C GLU A 52 -2.03 5.53 -22.97
N THR A 53 -0.85 6.07 -22.74
CA THR A 53 -0.51 6.75 -21.50
C THR A 53 -0.60 8.27 -21.72
N PRO A 54 -1.41 9.01 -20.93
CA PRO A 54 -1.47 10.45 -21.01
C PRO A 54 -0.08 11.08 -20.79
N ALA A 55 0.16 12.23 -21.40
CA ALA A 55 1.40 12.97 -21.20
C ALA A 55 1.46 13.62 -19.81
N ASP A 56 0.30 13.96 -19.22
CA ASP A 56 0.22 14.63 -17.94
C ASP A 56 0.45 13.71 -16.75
N PRO A 57 1.14 14.18 -15.69
CA PRO A 57 1.47 13.35 -14.54
C PRO A 57 0.25 12.84 -13.75
N VAL A 58 -0.87 13.57 -13.78
CA VAL A 58 -2.08 13.16 -13.04
C VAL A 58 -2.71 11.95 -13.73
N GLY A 59 -2.86 12.00 -15.04
CA GLY A 59 -3.35 10.87 -15.83
C GLY A 59 -2.45 9.64 -15.68
N LYS A 60 -1.12 9.81 -15.74
CA LYS A 60 -0.16 8.74 -15.48
C LYS A 60 -0.36 8.08 -14.12
N LYS A 61 -0.49 8.87 -13.05
CA LYS A 61 -0.75 8.37 -11.68
C LYS A 61 -2.07 7.59 -11.59
N CYS A 62 -3.11 8.07 -12.28
CA CYS A 62 -4.41 7.37 -12.32
C CYS A 62 -4.31 6.02 -13.02
N ILE A 63 -3.61 5.94 -14.16
CA ILE A 63 -3.41 4.68 -14.88
C ILE A 63 -2.58 3.72 -14.05
N LEU A 64 -1.45 4.16 -13.48
CA LEU A 64 -0.62 3.31 -12.62
C LEU A 64 -1.45 2.72 -11.48
N ARG A 65 -2.22 3.55 -10.77
CA ARG A 65 -3.11 3.08 -9.69
C ARG A 65 -4.12 2.04 -10.20
N SER A 66 -4.72 2.27 -11.36
CA SER A 66 -5.68 1.34 -11.95
C SER A 66 -5.03 -0.01 -12.27
N LEU A 67 -3.87 -0.02 -12.90
CA LEU A 67 -3.12 -1.23 -13.23
C LEU A 67 -2.72 -2.02 -11.97
N MET A 68 -2.21 -1.33 -10.95
CA MET A 68 -1.90 -1.96 -9.66
C MET A 68 -3.15 -2.55 -9.00
N ASN A 69 -4.30 -1.89 -9.14
CA ASN A 69 -5.55 -2.34 -8.55
C ASN A 69 -6.13 -3.59 -9.20
N ILE A 70 -6.07 -3.72 -10.51
CA ILE A 70 -6.63 -4.86 -11.24
C ILE A 70 -5.65 -6.04 -11.34
N ARG A 71 -4.41 -5.84 -10.91
CA ARG A 71 -3.39 -6.87 -10.97
C ARG A 71 -3.79 -8.09 -10.14
N MET A 72 -3.84 -9.25 -10.80
CA MET A 72 -4.04 -10.53 -10.11
C MET A 72 -2.80 -10.91 -9.30
N PRO A 73 -2.94 -11.65 -8.19
CA PRO A 73 -1.82 -12.14 -7.39
C PRO A 73 -0.92 -13.05 -8.23
N ARG A 74 0.28 -12.59 -8.54
CA ARG A 74 1.33 -13.37 -9.22
C ARG A 74 2.68 -12.76 -8.91
N MET A 75 3.72 -13.55 -9.12
CA MET A 75 5.08 -13.08 -8.89
C MET A 75 5.39 -11.84 -9.74
N ILE A 76 6.15 -10.94 -9.19
CA ILE A 76 6.69 -9.76 -9.85
C ILE A 76 8.18 -9.66 -9.52
N ALA A 77 8.98 -9.10 -10.41
CA ALA A 77 10.41 -8.97 -10.18
C ALA A 77 10.70 -8.14 -8.91
N PRO A 78 11.63 -8.57 -8.06
CA PRO A 78 11.98 -7.82 -6.84
C PRO A 78 12.43 -6.38 -7.12
N SER A 79 13.08 -6.13 -8.25
CA SER A 79 13.47 -4.78 -8.69
C SER A 79 12.27 -3.88 -8.92
N VAL A 80 11.19 -4.39 -9.52
CA VAL A 80 9.94 -3.63 -9.72
C VAL A 80 9.28 -3.31 -8.38
N LEU A 81 9.28 -4.25 -7.43
CA LEU A 81 8.76 -4.02 -6.09
C LEU A 81 9.56 -2.95 -5.35
N ALA A 82 10.89 -2.96 -5.46
CA ALA A 82 11.74 -1.96 -4.84
C ALA A 82 11.43 -0.55 -5.36
N VAL A 83 11.31 -0.39 -6.68
CA VAL A 83 10.94 0.91 -7.29
C VAL A 83 9.52 1.31 -6.88
N GLN A 84 8.57 0.37 -6.81
CA GLN A 84 7.21 0.64 -6.35
C GLN A 84 7.19 1.14 -4.90
N ASP A 85 7.96 0.51 -4.02
CA ASP A 85 8.02 0.91 -2.61
C ASP A 85 8.58 2.32 -2.46
N GLU A 86 9.67 2.65 -3.15
CA GLU A 86 10.23 3.99 -3.13
C GLU A 86 9.27 5.03 -3.72
N TYR A 87 8.57 4.69 -4.80
CA TYR A 87 7.54 5.54 -5.39
C TYR A 87 6.40 5.85 -4.40
N LEU A 88 5.90 4.82 -3.70
CA LEU A 88 4.80 4.96 -2.74
C LEU A 88 5.23 5.69 -1.47
N LYS A 89 6.44 5.43 -0.97
CA LYS A 89 7.00 6.15 0.18
C LYS A 89 7.12 7.65 -0.11
N GLU A 90 7.68 8.01 -1.25
CA GLU A 90 7.83 9.41 -1.63
C GLU A 90 6.47 10.08 -1.84
N ARG A 91 5.53 9.41 -2.48
CA ARG A 91 4.16 9.91 -2.63
C ARG A 91 3.49 10.17 -1.28
N ASN A 92 3.70 9.30 -0.28
CA ASN A 92 3.16 9.53 1.05
C ASN A 92 3.82 10.74 1.72
N ARG A 93 5.14 10.95 1.53
CA ARG A 93 5.83 12.16 2.00
C ARG A 93 5.29 13.42 1.35
N GLU A 94 5.10 13.42 0.02
CA GLU A 94 4.50 14.54 -0.72
C GLU A 94 3.09 14.89 -0.22
N ASN A 95 2.27 13.87 0.13
CA ASN A 95 0.93 14.04 0.66
C ASN A 95 0.90 14.49 2.14
N GLY A 96 2.05 14.44 2.82
CA GLY A 96 2.21 14.75 4.24
C GLY A 96 1.82 13.58 5.14
N ILE A 97 2.77 13.11 5.92
CA ILE A 97 2.59 12.03 6.91
C ILE A 97 1.95 12.62 8.16
N VAL A 98 1.03 11.90 8.76
CA VAL A 98 0.35 12.27 10.01
C VAL A 98 0.80 11.32 11.11
N GLU A 99 1.48 11.86 12.11
CA GLU A 99 1.91 11.09 13.27
C GLU A 99 0.72 10.84 14.21
N ILE A 100 0.58 9.60 14.68
CA ILE A 100 -0.53 9.23 15.59
C ILE A 100 -0.52 10.08 16.86
N LYS A 101 0.66 10.42 17.38
CA LYS A 101 0.80 11.25 18.58
C LYS A 101 0.26 12.69 18.43
N ASP A 102 0.14 13.17 17.18
CA ASP A 102 -0.35 14.52 16.88
C ASP A 102 -1.87 14.57 16.72
N ILE A 103 -2.54 13.40 16.76
CA ILE A 103 -3.99 13.31 16.70
C ILE A 103 -4.56 13.37 18.13
N PRO A 104 -5.39 14.38 18.45
CA PRO A 104 -5.95 14.50 19.79
C PRO A 104 -6.80 13.28 20.14
N THR A 105 -6.69 12.84 21.39
CA THR A 105 -7.53 11.76 21.92
C THR A 105 -8.95 12.26 22.18
N ILE A 106 -9.91 11.36 22.33
CA ILE A 106 -11.26 11.74 22.74
C ILE A 106 -11.30 12.27 24.19
N ALA A 107 -10.28 11.97 25.02
CA ALA A 107 -10.11 12.60 26.32
C ALA A 107 -9.79 14.10 26.18
N ASP A 108 -8.91 14.46 25.25
CA ASP A 108 -8.57 15.86 24.95
C ASP A 108 -9.79 16.63 24.41
N GLN A 109 -10.75 15.92 23.83
CA GLN A 109 -12.03 16.43 23.35
C GLN A 109 -13.14 16.42 24.41
N GLY A 110 -12.80 16.11 25.67
CA GLY A 110 -13.71 16.15 26.81
C GLY A 110 -14.48 14.87 27.13
N SER A 111 -14.18 13.75 26.46
CA SER A 111 -14.80 12.45 26.77
C SER A 111 -14.33 11.95 28.14
N ARG A 112 -15.27 11.39 28.91
CA ARG A 112 -14.99 10.75 30.25
C ARG A 112 -15.00 9.23 30.17
N HIS A 113 -14.97 8.63 28.97
CA HIS A 113 -14.92 7.17 28.80
C HIS A 113 -13.64 6.60 29.41
N ALA A 114 -13.69 5.39 29.97
CA ALA A 114 -12.55 4.75 30.64
C ALA A 114 -11.29 4.63 29.75
N HIS A 115 -11.48 4.50 28.45
CA HIS A 115 -10.39 4.37 27.46
C HIS A 115 -10.17 5.64 26.63
N ALA A 116 -10.70 6.79 27.06
CA ALA A 116 -10.65 8.03 26.28
C ALA A 116 -9.22 8.48 25.94
N GLY A 117 -8.25 8.19 26.80
CA GLY A 117 -6.85 8.58 26.60
C GLY A 117 -6.09 7.75 25.55
N ILE A 118 -6.68 6.66 25.06
CA ILE A 118 -6.05 5.79 24.05
C ILE A 118 -6.88 5.68 22.76
N ILE A 119 -7.94 6.45 22.63
CA ILE A 119 -8.81 6.48 21.45
C ILE A 119 -8.71 7.86 20.82
N SER A 120 -8.43 7.91 19.53
CA SER A 120 -8.47 9.13 18.73
C SER A 120 -9.41 8.92 17.54
N ILE A 121 -10.04 9.99 17.08
CA ILE A 121 -10.86 10.00 15.87
C ILE A 121 -10.14 10.88 14.84
N TRP A 122 -9.88 10.32 13.68
CA TRP A 122 -9.25 11.03 12.58
C TRP A 122 -9.98 10.77 11.28
N GLN A 123 -10.08 11.79 10.44
CA GLN A 123 -10.68 11.71 9.13
C GLN A 123 -9.66 12.12 8.07
N GLY A 124 -9.33 11.22 7.15
CA GLY A 124 -8.38 11.50 6.08
C GLY A 124 -7.99 10.24 5.34
N ASP A 125 -6.94 10.34 4.52
CA ASP A 125 -6.37 9.22 3.80
C ASP A 125 -5.53 8.35 4.76
N ILE A 126 -6.01 7.14 5.05
CA ILE A 126 -5.39 6.21 6.00
C ILE A 126 -3.94 5.85 5.64
N THR A 127 -3.55 5.95 4.36
CA THR A 127 -2.19 5.66 3.91
C THR A 127 -1.17 6.71 4.37
N ARG A 128 -1.64 7.85 4.87
CA ARG A 128 -0.82 8.93 5.42
C ARG A 128 -0.52 8.78 6.92
N LEU A 129 -1.21 7.87 7.61
CA LEU A 129 -0.98 7.66 9.05
C LEU A 129 0.32 6.90 9.28
N ALA A 130 1.19 7.42 10.13
CA ALA A 130 2.34 6.73 10.67
C ALA A 130 1.89 5.75 11.77
N ALA A 131 1.22 4.67 11.38
CA ALA A 131 0.67 3.66 12.27
C ALA A 131 1.40 2.33 12.09
N ASP A 132 1.64 1.61 13.19
CA ASP A 132 2.30 0.30 13.17
C ASP A 132 1.42 -0.79 12.56
N ALA A 133 0.10 -0.63 12.63
CA ALA A 133 -0.85 -1.57 12.07
C ALA A 133 -2.17 -0.89 11.70
N ILE A 134 -2.87 -1.47 10.73
CA ILE A 134 -4.24 -1.07 10.35
C ILE A 134 -5.14 -2.30 10.29
N VAL A 135 -6.43 -2.10 10.57
CA VAL A 135 -7.46 -3.13 10.34
C VAL A 135 -8.04 -2.92 8.95
N ASN A 136 -7.91 -3.93 8.09
CA ASN A 136 -8.46 -3.93 6.75
C ASN A 136 -9.77 -4.73 6.71
N ALA A 137 -10.86 -4.10 6.27
CA ALA A 137 -12.13 -4.78 5.98
C ALA A 137 -12.05 -5.48 4.61
N ALA A 138 -11.34 -6.59 4.57
CA ALA A 138 -11.11 -7.38 3.36
C ALA A 138 -12.28 -8.32 3.05
N ASN A 139 -12.39 -8.73 1.77
CA ASN A 139 -13.25 -9.85 1.39
C ASN A 139 -12.66 -11.18 1.89
N SER A 140 -13.47 -12.25 1.84
CA SER A 140 -13.07 -13.58 2.36
C SER A 140 -11.83 -14.18 1.67
N GLN A 141 -11.51 -13.73 0.46
CA GLN A 141 -10.33 -14.19 -0.29
C GLN A 141 -9.08 -13.38 0.04
N MET A 142 -9.23 -12.20 0.68
CA MET A 142 -8.15 -11.30 1.05
C MET A 142 -7.27 -10.84 -0.14
N LEU A 143 -7.83 -10.80 -1.35
CA LEU A 143 -7.12 -10.49 -2.59
C LEU A 143 -7.36 -9.07 -3.12
N GLY A 144 -8.15 -8.27 -2.40
CA GLY A 144 -8.59 -6.96 -2.88
C GLY A 144 -9.82 -7.03 -3.77
N CYS A 145 -10.29 -5.92 -4.30
CA CYS A 145 -11.56 -5.86 -5.02
C CYS A 145 -11.43 -5.83 -6.56
N PHE A 146 -10.25 -5.80 -7.14
CA PHE A 146 -9.95 -5.80 -8.59
C PHE A 146 -10.77 -4.79 -9.44
N VAL A 147 -11.30 -3.75 -8.83
CA VAL A 147 -12.03 -2.68 -9.55
C VAL A 147 -11.07 -1.52 -9.78
N PRO A 148 -10.81 -1.11 -11.05
CA PRO A 148 -9.99 0.06 -11.33
C PRO A 148 -10.52 1.28 -10.58
N MET A 149 -9.76 2.19 -10.14
CA MET A 149 -10.19 3.44 -9.51
C MET A 149 -11.10 3.32 -8.26
N HIS A 150 -11.41 2.10 -7.78
CA HIS A 150 -12.17 1.95 -6.54
C HIS A 150 -11.33 2.41 -5.33
N THR A 151 -11.93 3.15 -4.41
CA THR A 151 -11.25 3.80 -3.27
C THR A 151 -11.54 3.14 -1.93
N CYS A 152 -11.86 1.84 -1.91
CA CYS A 152 -12.07 1.12 -0.66
C CYS A 152 -10.75 0.87 0.10
N ILE A 153 -10.86 0.63 1.40
CA ILE A 153 -9.72 0.32 2.26
C ILE A 153 -9.01 -0.96 1.82
N ASP A 154 -9.75 -1.93 1.31
CA ASP A 154 -9.23 -3.20 0.78
C ASP A 154 -8.28 -3.03 -0.42
N LYS A 155 -8.27 -1.85 -1.03
CA LYS A 155 -7.34 -1.45 -2.11
C LYS A 155 -6.28 -0.46 -1.65
N ALA A 156 -6.61 0.42 -0.74
CA ALA A 156 -5.65 1.39 -0.21
C ALA A 156 -4.52 0.66 0.54
N ALA A 157 -4.86 -0.32 1.37
CA ALA A 157 -3.92 -1.09 2.16
C ALA A 157 -2.97 -1.97 1.31
N PRO A 158 -3.44 -2.83 0.36
CA PRO A 158 -2.54 -3.64 -0.45
C PRO A 158 -1.59 -2.84 -1.36
N THR A 159 -2.04 -1.72 -1.90
CA THR A 159 -1.17 -0.87 -2.75
C THR A 159 0.00 -0.26 -1.96
N SER A 160 -0.18 -0.09 -0.66
CA SER A 160 0.86 0.43 0.24
C SER A 160 1.68 -0.69 0.92
N ILE A 161 1.19 -1.94 0.91
CA ILE A 161 1.74 -3.08 1.66
C ILE A 161 2.11 -4.26 0.73
N THR A 162 2.26 -4.04 -0.56
CA THR A 162 2.43 -5.09 -1.59
C THR A 162 3.56 -6.08 -1.29
N GLN A 163 4.62 -5.66 -0.60
CA GLN A 163 5.72 -6.57 -0.21
C GLN A 163 5.27 -7.68 0.74
N VAL A 164 4.38 -7.39 1.69
CA VAL A 164 3.92 -8.38 2.67
C VAL A 164 3.06 -9.46 1.99
N TYR A 165 2.22 -9.05 1.04
CA TYR A 165 1.31 -9.95 0.32
C TYR A 165 2.05 -10.91 -0.61
N ASN A 166 3.02 -10.42 -1.39
CA ASN A 166 3.78 -11.25 -2.32
C ASN A 166 4.69 -12.25 -1.60
N LYS A 167 5.29 -11.89 -0.45
CA LYS A 167 6.07 -12.83 0.39
C LYS A 167 5.19 -13.95 0.97
N ARG A 168 3.92 -13.68 1.28
CA ARG A 168 3.00 -14.67 1.85
C ARG A 168 2.50 -15.66 0.81
N MET A 169 2.17 -15.20 -0.39
CA MET A 169 1.74 -16.08 -1.50
C MET A 169 2.88 -17.01 -1.96
N ALA A 170 4.13 -16.56 -1.94
CA ALA A 170 5.29 -17.38 -2.28
C ALA A 170 5.59 -18.50 -1.24
N ARG A 171 5.03 -18.41 -0.03
CA ARG A 171 5.16 -19.45 1.02
C ARG A 171 4.03 -20.47 1.04
N CYS A 172 2.94 -20.21 0.31
CA CYS A 172 1.76 -21.08 0.23
C CYS A 172 1.72 -21.92 -1.06
N SER A 173 2.69 -21.74 -1.95
CA SER A 173 2.91 -22.56 -3.16
C SER A 173 4.13 -23.47 -2.97
#